data_89839bffe4a2904364855be9382854d3
#
_entry.id   89839bffe4a2904364855be9382854d3
#
_cell.length_a   1.000
_cell.length_b   1.000
_cell.length_c   1.000
_cell.angle_alpha   90.00
_cell.angle_beta   90.00
_cell.angle_gamma   90.00
#
_symmetry.space_group_name_H-M   'P 1'
#
loop_
_entity.id
_entity.type
_entity.pdbx_description
1 polymer ?
#
loop_
_entity_poly.entity_id
_entity_poly.type
_entity_poly.pdbx_seq_one_letter_code
_entity_poly.pdbx_strand_id
1 'polypeptide(L)'
;DEIAKCGIPKEKLFATGIPVSKKFAVHESKAAARAALGLPADKPVMLIMSGGVGCGNILELCDTLERCSSGDYLACVLTGHNASLKQSIDERFTSAGRIKTVSFTKQVNLYMNAADVMLSKPGGLTSTEAAVANVPLVQMLTYAACEAKNIAFFTSHGLSIRAANEREAVSAMWSLTDDKQKAEKMR
;
A
#
# COMPACT_ATOMS: atom_id res chain seq x y z
N ASP A 1 21.58 -5.63 -16.25
CA ASP A 1 22.31 -5.84 -17.52
C ASP A 1 21.46 -5.80 -18.80
N GLU A 2 20.12 -5.70 -18.70
CA GLU A 2 19.24 -5.59 -19.89
C GLU A 2 19.49 -4.29 -20.66
N ILE A 3 19.76 -3.19 -19.95
CA ILE A 3 20.07 -1.89 -20.58
C ILE A 3 21.39 -1.95 -21.36
N ALA A 4 22.38 -2.69 -20.88
CA ALA A 4 23.63 -2.89 -21.59
C ALA A 4 23.43 -3.63 -22.94
N LYS A 5 22.44 -4.55 -23.02
CA LYS A 5 22.08 -5.24 -24.26
C LYS A 5 21.46 -4.30 -25.31
N CYS A 6 20.95 -3.13 -24.88
CA CYS A 6 20.44 -2.08 -25.77
C CYS A 6 21.58 -1.16 -26.33
N GLY A 7 22.85 -1.52 -26.16
CA GLY A 7 23.98 -0.78 -26.69
C GLY A 7 24.48 0.34 -25.76
N ILE A 8 24.01 0.42 -24.52
CA ILE A 8 24.56 1.38 -23.55
C ILE A 8 25.85 0.81 -22.94
N PRO A 9 26.99 1.54 -23.00
CA PRO A 9 28.24 1.11 -22.39
C PRO A 9 28.08 0.84 -20.87
N LYS A 10 28.67 -0.26 -20.40
CA LYS A 10 28.54 -0.70 -18.98
C LYS A 10 29.07 0.34 -17.98
N GLU A 11 30.11 1.06 -18.35
CA GLU A 11 30.73 2.14 -17.54
C GLU A 11 29.81 3.36 -17.33
N LYS A 12 28.70 3.45 -18.10
CA LYS A 12 27.66 4.47 -17.94
C LYS A 12 26.46 3.98 -17.12
N LEU A 13 26.47 2.71 -16.70
CA LEU A 13 25.36 2.09 -15.98
C LEU A 13 25.70 1.96 -14.50
N PHE A 14 24.97 2.66 -13.67
CA PHE A 14 25.11 2.63 -12.21
C PHE A 14 23.81 2.14 -11.58
N ALA A 15 23.85 1.02 -10.84
CA ALA A 15 22.72 0.50 -10.11
C ALA A 15 22.53 1.29 -8.80
N THR A 16 21.79 2.39 -8.87
CA THR A 16 21.54 3.28 -7.70
C THR A 16 20.29 2.94 -6.92
N GLY A 17 19.49 1.99 -7.39
CA GLY A 17 18.14 1.71 -6.85
C GLY A 17 17.14 2.79 -7.25
N ILE A 18 15.94 2.70 -6.69
CA ILE A 18 14.86 3.67 -6.92
C ILE A 18 14.99 4.79 -5.87
N PRO A 19 15.17 6.06 -6.27
CA PRO A 19 15.28 7.15 -5.32
C PRO A 19 13.94 7.41 -4.62
N VAL A 20 13.98 7.57 -3.30
CA VAL A 20 12.82 7.87 -2.45
C VAL A 20 13.02 9.21 -1.76
N SER A 21 11.95 9.99 -1.63
CA SER A 21 12.01 11.25 -0.92
C SER A 21 12.38 11.04 0.54
N LYS A 22 13.26 11.89 1.10
CA LYS A 22 13.70 11.84 2.49
C LYS A 22 12.56 11.78 3.51
N LYS A 23 11.39 12.33 3.19
CA LYS A 23 10.22 12.30 4.07
C LYS A 23 9.74 10.89 4.41
N PHE A 24 9.99 9.88 3.55
CA PHE A 24 9.61 8.48 3.83
C PHE A 24 10.58 7.80 4.79
N ALA A 25 11.81 8.31 4.93
CA ALA A 25 12.78 7.84 5.92
C ALA A 25 12.60 8.51 7.29
N VAL A 26 11.64 9.42 7.43
CA VAL A 26 11.26 9.99 8.75
C VAL A 26 10.19 9.09 9.36
N HIS A 27 10.58 8.33 10.37
CA HIS A 27 9.70 7.41 11.09
C HIS A 27 9.06 8.13 12.27
N GLU A 28 7.88 8.70 12.06
CA GLU A 28 7.05 9.15 13.17
C GLU A 28 6.44 7.95 13.89
N SER A 29 6.21 8.07 15.20
CA SER A 29 5.49 7.03 15.91
C SER A 29 4.07 6.89 15.33
N LYS A 30 3.56 5.66 15.26
CA LYS A 30 2.21 5.38 14.78
C LYS A 30 1.15 6.24 15.49
N ALA A 31 1.30 6.41 16.81
CA ALA A 31 0.39 7.23 17.61
C ALA A 31 0.43 8.71 17.18
N ALA A 32 1.63 9.29 16.98
CA ALA A 32 1.77 10.66 16.52
C ALA A 32 1.19 10.87 15.12
N ALA A 33 1.48 9.95 14.18
CA ALA A 33 0.96 10.01 12.82
C ALA A 33 -0.57 9.90 12.79
N ARG A 34 -1.16 9.00 13.60
CA ARG A 34 -2.63 8.87 13.73
C ARG A 34 -3.26 10.13 14.32
N ALA A 35 -2.68 10.70 15.38
CA ALA A 35 -3.19 11.93 15.98
C ALA A 35 -3.16 13.09 14.97
N ALA A 36 -2.07 13.25 14.22
CA ALA A 36 -1.93 14.30 13.20
C ALA A 36 -2.94 14.16 12.04
N LEU A 37 -3.35 12.93 11.71
CA LEU A 37 -4.33 12.64 10.65
C LEU A 37 -5.79 12.53 11.14
N GLY A 38 -6.03 12.65 12.46
CA GLY A 38 -7.34 12.42 13.06
C GLY A 38 -7.85 11.00 12.86
N LEU A 39 -6.94 10.02 12.95
CA LEU A 39 -7.25 8.58 12.84
C LEU A 39 -7.37 7.93 14.22
N PRO A 40 -8.15 6.85 14.35
CA PRO A 40 -8.33 6.16 15.62
C PRO A 40 -7.01 5.56 16.13
N ALA A 41 -6.83 5.61 17.46
CA ALA A 41 -5.65 5.06 18.13
C ALA A 41 -5.79 3.56 18.44
N ASP A 42 -7.01 3.10 18.63
CA ASP A 42 -7.39 1.86 19.27
C ASP A 42 -7.78 0.71 18.34
N LYS A 43 -7.86 0.98 17.03
CA LYS A 43 -8.22 -0.03 16.04
C LYS A 43 -7.21 -0.12 14.89
N PRO A 44 -7.19 -1.26 14.17
CA PRO A 44 -6.35 -1.41 12.99
C PRO A 44 -6.62 -0.33 11.94
N VAL A 45 -5.54 0.24 11.39
CA VAL A 45 -5.58 1.18 10.27
C VAL A 45 -4.94 0.54 9.05
N MET A 46 -5.73 0.33 8.02
CA MET A 46 -5.31 -0.24 6.74
C MET A 46 -5.19 0.87 5.70
N LEU A 47 -4.06 0.97 5.02
CA LEU A 47 -3.84 1.94 3.95
C LEU A 47 -4.01 1.25 2.61
N ILE A 48 -4.89 1.77 1.76
CA ILE A 48 -5.13 1.26 0.41
C ILE A 48 -4.76 2.33 -0.60
N MET A 49 -3.83 2.00 -1.51
CA MET A 49 -3.37 2.92 -2.55
C MET A 49 -3.56 2.30 -3.94
N SER A 50 -4.50 2.84 -4.72
CA SER A 50 -4.80 2.35 -6.07
C SER A 50 -3.81 2.82 -7.14
N GLY A 51 -2.92 3.76 -6.81
CA GLY A 51 -2.09 4.44 -7.81
C GLY A 51 -2.90 5.39 -8.71
N GLY A 52 -2.19 6.16 -9.54
CA GLY A 52 -2.83 7.22 -10.36
C GLY A 52 -3.76 6.71 -11.47
N VAL A 53 -3.62 5.45 -11.89
CA VAL A 53 -4.41 4.83 -12.99
C VAL A 53 -5.43 3.81 -12.45
N GLY A 54 -5.47 3.59 -11.13
CA GLY A 54 -6.25 2.53 -10.52
C GLY A 54 -5.59 1.15 -10.70
N CYS A 55 -5.65 0.31 -9.67
CA CYS A 55 -5.19 -1.07 -9.73
C CYS A 55 -6.30 -1.94 -9.16
N GLY A 56 -6.71 -2.95 -9.91
CA GLY A 56 -7.79 -3.83 -9.50
C GLY A 56 -9.14 -3.13 -9.38
N ASN A 57 -10.13 -3.86 -8.92
CA ASN A 57 -11.44 -3.29 -8.60
C ASN A 57 -11.46 -2.85 -7.13
N ILE A 58 -11.07 -1.59 -6.87
CA ILE A 58 -11.04 -1.05 -5.50
C ILE A 58 -12.42 -1.10 -4.83
N LEU A 59 -13.49 -0.94 -5.58
CA LEU A 59 -14.85 -1.10 -5.03
C LEU A 59 -15.10 -2.54 -4.56
N GLU A 60 -14.71 -3.54 -5.34
CA GLU A 60 -14.83 -4.94 -4.96
C GLU A 60 -13.91 -5.31 -3.80
N LEU A 61 -12.71 -4.71 -3.74
CA LEU A 61 -11.83 -4.83 -2.58
C LEU A 61 -12.51 -4.28 -1.32
N CYS A 62 -13.10 -3.10 -1.38
CA CYS A 62 -13.84 -2.50 -0.28
C CYS A 62 -15.05 -3.36 0.14
N ASP A 63 -15.81 -3.89 -0.82
CA ASP A 63 -16.91 -4.84 -0.55
C ASP A 63 -16.41 -6.11 0.13
N THR A 64 -15.29 -6.64 -0.36
CA THR A 64 -14.70 -7.86 0.20
C THR A 64 -14.20 -7.61 1.62
N LEU A 65 -13.59 -6.46 1.87
CA LEU A 65 -13.15 -6.04 3.18
C LEU A 65 -14.34 -5.93 4.15
N GLU A 66 -15.43 -5.25 3.75
CA GLU A 66 -16.64 -5.14 4.56
C GLU A 66 -17.29 -6.49 4.88
N ARG A 67 -17.37 -7.39 3.89
CA ARG A 67 -17.99 -8.72 4.05
C ARG A 67 -17.15 -9.70 4.85
N CYS A 68 -15.83 -9.64 4.71
CA CYS A 68 -14.92 -10.64 5.29
C CYS A 68 -14.35 -10.21 6.65
N SER A 69 -14.57 -8.96 7.07
CA SER A 69 -14.03 -8.44 8.33
C SER A 69 -15.08 -8.49 9.42
N SER A 70 -14.81 -9.26 10.46
CA SER A 70 -15.69 -9.37 11.65
C SER A 70 -15.34 -8.38 12.77
N GLY A 71 -14.14 -7.79 12.71
CA GLY A 71 -13.64 -6.86 13.73
C GLY A 71 -13.84 -5.38 13.35
N ASP A 72 -13.48 -4.50 14.27
CA ASP A 72 -13.44 -3.06 14.03
C ASP A 72 -12.11 -2.68 13.35
N TYR A 73 -12.14 -1.80 12.36
CA TYR A 73 -10.98 -1.32 11.61
C TYR A 73 -11.28 0.03 10.96
N LEU A 74 -10.25 0.69 10.46
CA LEU A 74 -10.37 1.80 9.52
C LEU A 74 -9.52 1.55 8.29
N ALA A 75 -10.14 1.53 7.11
CA ALA A 75 -9.44 1.53 5.82
C ALA A 75 -9.37 2.95 5.27
N CYS A 76 -8.16 3.47 5.10
CA CYS A 76 -7.91 4.73 4.41
C CYS A 76 -7.61 4.45 2.94
N VAL A 77 -8.52 4.80 2.04
CA VAL A 77 -8.38 4.61 0.59
C VAL A 77 -7.90 5.91 -0.06
N LEU A 78 -6.64 5.95 -0.47
CA LEU A 78 -6.08 7.09 -1.19
C LEU A 78 -6.47 6.98 -2.67
N THR A 79 -7.44 7.78 -3.08
CA THR A 79 -7.96 7.81 -4.45
C THR A 79 -7.19 8.77 -5.37
N GLY A 80 -6.30 9.58 -4.80
CA GLY A 80 -5.53 10.57 -5.56
C GLY A 80 -6.44 11.55 -6.30
N HIS A 81 -6.24 11.68 -7.61
CA HIS A 81 -7.05 12.55 -8.47
C HIS A 81 -8.30 11.88 -9.05
N ASN A 82 -8.56 10.62 -8.68
CA ASN A 82 -9.73 9.88 -9.19
C ASN A 82 -10.99 10.24 -8.39
N ALA A 83 -11.64 11.36 -8.79
CA ALA A 83 -12.84 11.86 -8.13
C ALA A 83 -14.03 10.89 -8.26
N SER A 84 -14.16 10.20 -9.40
CA SER A 84 -15.26 9.24 -9.62
C SER A 84 -15.14 8.03 -8.71
N LEU A 85 -13.94 7.50 -8.54
CA LEU A 85 -13.70 6.40 -7.60
C LEU A 85 -14.01 6.84 -6.15
N LYS A 86 -13.55 8.05 -5.78
CA LYS A 86 -13.85 8.62 -4.46
C LYS A 86 -15.36 8.69 -4.23
N GLN A 87 -16.10 9.27 -5.17
CA GLN A 87 -17.56 9.38 -5.07
C GLN A 87 -18.22 8.02 -4.92
N SER A 88 -17.87 7.04 -5.77
CA SER A 88 -18.45 5.71 -5.71
C SER A 88 -18.19 4.99 -4.38
N ILE A 89 -17.01 5.18 -3.78
CA ILE A 89 -16.70 4.60 -2.46
C ILE A 89 -17.51 5.33 -1.37
N ASP A 90 -17.52 6.66 -1.39
CA ASP A 90 -18.23 7.46 -0.39
C ASP A 90 -19.73 7.14 -0.39
N GLU A 91 -20.38 7.07 -1.56
CA GLU A 91 -21.80 6.73 -1.67
C GLU A 91 -22.13 5.34 -1.12
N ARG A 92 -21.22 4.39 -1.31
CA ARG A 92 -21.47 2.99 -0.95
C ARG A 92 -21.13 2.64 0.50
N PHE A 93 -20.09 3.26 1.08
CA PHE A 93 -19.51 2.84 2.36
C PHE A 93 -19.54 3.89 3.48
N THR A 94 -20.01 5.12 3.22
CA THR A 94 -20.04 6.19 4.23
C THR A 94 -20.82 5.80 5.49
N SER A 95 -21.92 5.07 5.34
CA SER A 95 -22.78 4.68 6.47
C SER A 95 -22.10 3.70 7.45
N ALA A 96 -21.14 2.90 6.97
CA ALA A 96 -20.45 1.93 7.80
C ALA A 96 -19.33 2.54 8.66
N GLY A 97 -18.81 3.72 8.29
CA GLY A 97 -17.78 4.45 9.03
C GLY A 97 -16.42 3.76 9.11
N ARG A 98 -16.24 2.61 8.44
CA ARG A 98 -15.01 1.81 8.44
C ARG A 98 -14.09 2.08 7.24
N ILE A 99 -14.60 2.74 6.20
CA ILE A 99 -13.85 3.10 5.01
C ILE A 99 -13.86 4.62 4.86
N LYS A 100 -12.68 5.23 4.80
CA LYS A 100 -12.48 6.66 4.63
C LYS A 100 -11.69 6.90 3.34
N THR A 101 -12.25 7.68 2.42
CA THR A 101 -11.54 8.10 1.22
C THR A 101 -10.68 9.31 1.48
N VAL A 102 -9.54 9.35 0.82
CA VAL A 102 -8.61 10.49 0.85
C VAL A 102 -8.28 10.86 -0.59
N SER A 103 -8.58 12.09 -0.98
CA SER A 103 -8.18 12.66 -2.27
C SER A 103 -6.66 12.81 -2.35
N PHE A 104 -6.16 13.44 -3.42
CA PHE A 104 -4.74 13.72 -3.54
C PHE A 104 -4.17 14.39 -2.28
N THR A 105 -3.12 13.82 -1.74
CA THR A 105 -2.43 14.35 -0.55
C THR A 105 -0.91 14.30 -0.72
N LYS A 106 -0.21 15.28 -0.14
CA LYS A 106 1.25 15.31 -0.03
C LYS A 106 1.75 14.55 1.21
N GLN A 107 0.85 14.07 2.08
CA GLN A 107 1.14 13.44 3.36
C GLN A 107 1.12 11.91 3.30
N VAL A 108 1.42 11.32 2.14
CA VAL A 108 1.43 9.85 1.95
C VAL A 108 2.34 9.15 2.96
N ASN A 109 3.52 9.73 3.25
CA ASN A 109 4.44 9.23 4.26
C ASN A 109 3.79 9.15 5.65
N LEU A 110 2.98 10.14 6.02
CA LEU A 110 2.29 10.16 7.31
C LEU A 110 1.21 9.07 7.38
N TYR A 111 0.47 8.83 6.29
CA TYR A 111 -0.45 7.71 6.20
C TYR A 111 0.26 6.36 6.29
N MET A 112 1.45 6.21 5.70
CA MET A 112 2.27 5.00 5.82
C MET A 112 2.72 4.78 7.27
N ASN A 113 3.17 5.83 7.97
CA ASN A 113 3.55 5.75 9.39
C ASN A 113 2.35 5.41 10.30
N ALA A 114 1.14 5.87 9.95
CA ALA A 114 -0.08 5.62 10.71
C ALA A 114 -0.63 4.20 10.54
N ALA A 115 -0.34 3.55 9.41
CA ALA A 115 -0.93 2.28 9.02
C ALA A 115 -0.31 1.07 9.73
N ASP A 116 -1.11 0.03 9.95
CA ASP A 116 -0.64 -1.29 10.39
C ASP A 116 -0.22 -2.14 9.21
N VAL A 117 -0.89 -1.96 8.08
CA VAL A 117 -0.64 -2.66 6.82
C VAL A 117 -1.02 -1.75 5.65
N MET A 118 -0.31 -1.91 4.57
CA MET A 118 -0.59 -1.22 3.31
C MET A 118 -0.89 -2.22 2.21
N LEU A 119 -1.88 -1.90 1.37
CA LEU A 119 -2.14 -2.60 0.12
C LEU A 119 -1.94 -1.64 -1.05
N SER A 120 -1.19 -2.09 -2.05
CA SER A 120 -1.02 -1.30 -3.29
C SER A 120 -0.82 -2.19 -4.51
N LYS A 121 -0.84 -1.56 -5.68
CA LYS A 121 -0.26 -2.18 -6.86
C LYS A 121 1.26 -2.26 -6.73
N PRO A 122 1.94 -3.20 -7.42
CA PRO A 122 3.38 -3.40 -7.30
C PRO A 122 4.20 -2.39 -8.11
N GLY A 123 3.87 -1.10 -7.99
CA GLY A 123 4.63 -0.01 -8.59
C GLY A 123 5.98 0.17 -7.90
N GLY A 124 7.07 0.33 -8.67
CA GLY A 124 8.42 0.44 -8.12
C GLY A 124 8.57 1.54 -7.08
N LEU A 125 8.09 2.77 -7.36
CA LEU A 125 8.16 3.89 -6.42
C LEU A 125 7.40 3.60 -5.12
N THR A 126 6.11 3.26 -5.22
CA THR A 126 5.26 3.04 -4.04
C THR A 126 5.76 1.87 -3.18
N SER A 127 6.23 0.78 -3.81
CA SER A 127 6.77 -0.37 -3.06
C SER A 127 8.08 -0.02 -2.34
N THR A 128 8.94 0.78 -2.97
CA THR A 128 10.17 1.25 -2.33
C THR A 128 9.87 2.26 -1.21
N GLU A 129 8.91 3.16 -1.42
CA GLU A 129 8.43 4.09 -0.37
C GLU A 129 7.88 3.33 0.84
N ALA A 130 7.08 2.27 0.61
CA ALA A 130 6.55 1.42 1.68
C ALA A 130 7.66 0.71 2.47
N ALA A 131 8.65 0.16 1.77
CA ALA A 131 9.80 -0.50 2.41
C ALA A 131 10.63 0.51 3.24
N VAL A 132 10.88 1.71 2.70
CA VAL A 132 11.61 2.76 3.43
C VAL A 132 10.80 3.29 4.62
N ALA A 133 9.48 3.36 4.51
CA ALA A 133 8.59 3.76 5.61
C ALA A 133 8.33 2.64 6.63
N ASN A 134 8.89 1.45 6.44
CA ASN A 134 8.70 0.28 7.31
C ASN A 134 7.22 -0.11 7.51
N VAL A 135 6.38 0.05 6.47
CA VAL A 135 4.99 -0.40 6.53
C VAL A 135 4.84 -1.77 5.88
N PRO A 136 4.25 -2.77 6.57
CA PRO A 136 4.00 -4.09 5.99
C PRO A 136 3.14 -3.97 4.72
N LEU A 137 3.58 -4.61 3.62
CA LEU A 137 3.02 -4.40 2.29
C LEU A 137 2.36 -5.66 1.73
N VAL A 138 1.13 -5.50 1.25
CA VAL A 138 0.43 -6.47 0.38
C VAL A 138 0.41 -5.90 -1.04
N GLN A 139 0.78 -6.70 -2.03
CA GLN A 139 0.78 -6.31 -3.44
C GLN A 139 -0.25 -7.12 -4.23
N MET A 140 -1.19 -6.42 -4.88
CA MET A 140 -2.13 -7.04 -5.81
C MET A 140 -1.43 -7.48 -7.10
N LEU A 141 -1.78 -8.65 -7.61
CA LEU A 141 -1.32 -9.08 -8.93
C LEU A 141 -1.72 -8.10 -10.02
N THR A 142 -0.85 -7.98 -11.00
CA THR A 142 -1.02 -7.14 -12.18
C THR A 142 -0.57 -7.91 -13.42
N TYR A 143 -1.12 -7.55 -14.56
CA TYR A 143 -0.71 -8.09 -15.86
C TYR A 143 0.47 -7.33 -16.50
N ALA A 144 0.91 -6.22 -15.91
CA ALA A 144 2.04 -5.46 -16.43
C ALA A 144 3.36 -6.17 -16.11
N ALA A 145 4.16 -6.49 -17.13
CA ALA A 145 5.40 -7.26 -17.00
C ALA A 145 6.43 -6.62 -16.06
N CYS A 146 6.55 -5.28 -16.06
CA CYS A 146 7.44 -4.56 -15.15
C CYS A 146 7.01 -4.68 -13.69
N GLU A 147 5.70 -4.69 -13.42
CA GLU A 147 5.13 -4.84 -12.08
C GLU A 147 5.26 -6.27 -11.56
N ALA A 148 5.23 -7.28 -12.44
CA ALA A 148 5.52 -8.68 -12.07
C ALA A 148 6.94 -8.86 -11.54
N LYS A 149 7.93 -8.17 -12.13
CA LYS A 149 9.32 -8.16 -11.64
C LYS A 149 9.42 -7.53 -10.24
N ASN A 150 8.66 -6.45 -9.99
CA ASN A 150 8.61 -5.82 -8.67
C ASN A 150 8.01 -6.78 -7.62
N ILE A 151 6.89 -7.44 -7.92
CA ILE A 151 6.32 -8.46 -7.02
C ILE A 151 7.38 -9.52 -6.67
N ALA A 152 8.01 -10.11 -7.69
CA ALA A 152 9.04 -11.14 -7.48
C ALA A 152 10.18 -10.64 -6.59
N PHE A 153 10.66 -9.42 -6.81
CA PHE A 153 11.72 -8.82 -6.01
C PHE A 153 11.27 -8.64 -4.55
N PHE A 154 10.18 -7.92 -4.32
CA PHE A 154 9.76 -7.59 -2.95
C PHE A 154 9.34 -8.83 -2.16
N THR A 155 8.68 -9.81 -2.79
CA THR A 155 8.31 -11.07 -2.10
C THR A 155 9.50 -11.95 -1.79
N SER A 156 10.49 -12.07 -2.70
CA SER A 156 11.69 -12.87 -2.46
C SER A 156 12.58 -12.32 -1.36
N HIS A 157 12.49 -11.01 -1.07
CA HIS A 157 13.21 -10.36 0.02
C HIS A 157 12.37 -10.25 1.31
N GLY A 158 11.18 -10.83 1.35
CA GLY A 158 10.31 -10.77 2.54
C GLY A 158 9.68 -9.40 2.81
N LEU A 159 9.73 -8.47 1.84
CA LEU A 159 9.24 -7.08 1.96
C LEU A 159 7.76 -6.91 1.58
N SER A 160 7.13 -7.95 1.05
CA SER A 160 5.70 -7.94 0.72
C SER A 160 5.08 -9.31 0.69
N ILE A 161 3.74 -9.37 0.76
CA ILE A 161 2.92 -10.53 0.43
C ILE A 161 2.21 -10.26 -0.89
N ARG A 162 2.28 -11.24 -1.81
CA ARG A 162 1.52 -11.21 -3.06
C ARG A 162 0.10 -11.69 -2.82
N ALA A 163 -0.88 -11.01 -3.42
CA ALA A 163 -2.29 -11.42 -3.46
C ALA A 163 -2.77 -11.53 -4.91
N ALA A 164 -3.42 -12.62 -5.26
CA ALA A 164 -3.90 -12.87 -6.62
C ALA A 164 -5.29 -12.25 -6.90
N ASN A 165 -6.05 -11.98 -5.84
CA ASN A 165 -7.40 -11.42 -5.89
C ASN A 165 -7.72 -10.67 -4.60
N GLU A 166 -8.89 -10.03 -4.56
CA GLU A 166 -9.34 -9.19 -3.45
C GLU A 166 -9.49 -9.98 -2.14
N ARG A 167 -9.96 -11.24 -2.21
CA ARG A 167 -10.10 -12.11 -1.03
C ARG A 167 -8.74 -12.45 -0.41
N GLU A 168 -7.77 -12.81 -1.24
CA GLU A 168 -6.41 -13.05 -0.78
C GLU A 168 -5.77 -11.78 -0.21
N ALA A 169 -6.02 -10.62 -0.84
CA ALA A 169 -5.53 -9.34 -0.35
C ALA A 169 -6.07 -9.01 1.03
N VAL A 170 -7.38 -9.14 1.24
CA VAL A 170 -8.01 -8.93 2.55
C VAL A 170 -7.48 -9.91 3.59
N SER A 171 -7.36 -11.20 3.25
CA SER A 171 -6.79 -12.21 4.14
C SER A 171 -5.34 -11.90 4.51
N ALA A 172 -4.51 -11.47 3.54
CA ALA A 172 -3.14 -11.08 3.79
C ALA A 172 -3.02 -9.83 4.67
N MET A 173 -3.86 -8.81 4.44
CA MET A 173 -3.90 -7.62 5.29
C MET A 173 -4.23 -7.98 6.73
N TRP A 174 -5.28 -8.80 6.97
CA TRP A 174 -5.64 -9.24 8.32
C TRP A 174 -4.53 -10.06 8.95
N SER A 175 -3.89 -10.99 8.22
CA SER A 175 -2.80 -11.78 8.75
C SER A 175 -1.62 -10.93 9.24
N LEU A 176 -1.33 -9.79 8.59
CA LEU A 176 -0.28 -8.86 9.01
C LEU A 176 -0.73 -7.93 10.15
N THR A 177 -2.03 -7.70 10.28
CA THR A 177 -2.59 -6.89 11.36
C THR A 177 -2.65 -7.68 12.67
N ASP A 178 -3.03 -8.96 12.59
CA ASP A 178 -3.22 -9.84 13.75
C ASP A 178 -1.89 -10.43 14.25
N ASP A 179 -0.97 -10.75 13.34
CA ASP A 179 0.35 -11.30 13.66
C ASP A 179 1.45 -10.23 13.64
N LYS A 180 1.68 -9.62 14.79
CA LYS A 180 2.72 -8.58 14.97
C LYS A 180 4.12 -9.09 14.65
N GLN A 181 4.42 -10.38 14.91
CA GLN A 181 5.74 -10.94 14.61
C GLN A 181 5.96 -11.06 13.11
N LYS A 182 4.93 -11.47 12.37
CA LYS A 182 4.96 -11.54 10.91
C LYS A 182 5.11 -10.14 10.29
N ALA A 183 4.37 -9.16 10.80
CA ALA A 183 4.49 -7.78 10.36
C ALA A 183 5.88 -7.20 10.64
N GLU A 184 6.47 -7.50 11.81
CA GLU A 184 7.81 -7.02 12.21
C GLU A 184 8.93 -7.61 11.35
N LYS A 185 8.81 -8.88 10.93
CA LYS A 185 9.78 -9.51 10.01
C LYS A 185 9.80 -8.89 8.62
N MET A 186 8.76 -8.15 8.25
CA MET A 186 8.63 -7.49 6.95
C MET A 186 9.16 -6.03 6.98
N ARG A 187 9.40 -5.48 8.15
CA ARG A 187 9.92 -4.12 8.37
C ARG A 187 11.43 -4.12 8.35
#